data_6fef015ba2385c803bd933735e749b36
#
_entry.id   6fef015ba2385c803bd933735e749b36
#
_cell.length_a   1.000
_cell.length_b   1.000
_cell.length_c   1.000
_cell.angle_alpha   90.00
_cell.angle_beta   90.00
_cell.angle_gamma   90.00
#
_symmetry.space_group_name_H-M   'P 1'
#
loop_
_entity.id
_entity.type
_entity.pdbx_description
1 polymer ?
#
loop_
_entity_poly.entity_id
_entity_poly.type
_entity_poly.pdbx_seq_one_letter_code
_entity_poly.pdbx_strand_id
1 'polypeptide(L)'
;MSPTILMNALQLGLIFAVLSIGEYITVNIMDSPDLTVDGSFVSGAAVCAMMTLAGMPNLGLICSMLVGALCGCVTAFLQTKMKIQPLLAGILTMTGLYSINLRMMKNMPTVNLFIKGKPAPTLLSNEEFRIAILLIIVLVIVGLLYVFFKTNLGLMLRASGDNEVMVKSSSINVDSMKFLGLGLSNAFVGLSGALLAQFQGFADISGGTGMLVLGLAGIIIGEAILKPKNVGTGLIAAVLGAIIYRFLYTIALRLGFAASDMNLVSAVLVAITISIPHLQRLMKGAKNNA
;
A
#
# COMPACT_ATOMS: atom_id res chain seq x y z
N MET A 1 15.68 -20.29 12.04
CA MET A 1 14.46 -19.51 12.27
C MET A 1 13.37 -20.43 12.76
N SER A 2 12.62 -20.06 13.83
CA SER A 2 11.45 -20.88 14.22
C SER A 2 10.37 -20.78 13.13
N PRO A 3 9.63 -21.87 12.84
CA PRO A 3 8.59 -21.86 11.81
C PRO A 3 7.55 -20.76 12.02
N THR A 4 7.22 -20.46 13.27
CA THR A 4 6.26 -19.41 13.65
C THR A 4 6.67 -18.01 13.18
N ILE A 5 7.96 -17.68 13.20
CA ILE A 5 8.45 -16.37 12.76
C ILE A 5 8.37 -16.24 11.23
N LEU A 6 8.69 -17.32 10.50
CA LEU A 6 8.55 -17.33 9.04
C LEU A 6 7.08 -17.19 8.64
N MET A 7 6.17 -17.86 9.35
CA MET A 7 4.74 -17.72 9.11
C MET A 7 4.24 -16.30 9.36
N ASN A 8 4.65 -15.67 10.47
CA ASN A 8 4.27 -14.29 10.76
C ASN A 8 4.85 -13.31 9.73
N ALA A 9 6.10 -13.52 9.28
CA ALA A 9 6.70 -12.69 8.23
C ALA A 9 5.94 -12.82 6.91
N LEU A 10 5.51 -14.03 6.53
CA LEU A 10 4.70 -14.27 5.34
C LEU A 10 3.31 -13.61 5.44
N GLN A 11 2.63 -13.73 6.58
CA GLN A 11 1.33 -13.11 6.81
C GLN A 11 1.41 -11.59 6.69
N LEU A 12 2.38 -10.96 7.34
CA LEU A 12 2.62 -9.52 7.23
C LEU A 12 3.05 -9.13 5.80
N GLY A 13 3.86 -9.95 5.14
CA GLY A 13 4.22 -9.77 3.74
C GLY A 13 3.02 -9.75 2.80
N LEU A 14 2.03 -10.63 3.01
CA LEU A 14 0.78 -10.65 2.25
C LEU A 14 -0.11 -9.43 2.53
N ILE A 15 -0.18 -8.96 3.78
CA ILE A 15 -0.91 -7.74 4.13
C ILE A 15 -0.28 -6.52 3.42
N PHE A 16 1.04 -6.39 3.48
CA PHE A 16 1.75 -5.29 2.81
C PHE A 16 1.81 -5.46 1.28
N ALA A 17 1.61 -6.66 0.75
CA ALA A 17 1.42 -6.86 -0.68
C ALA A 17 0.18 -6.10 -1.19
N VAL A 18 -0.91 -6.06 -0.41
CA VAL A 18 -2.11 -5.27 -0.76
C VAL A 18 -1.78 -3.78 -0.81
N LEU A 19 -0.97 -3.28 0.13
CA LEU A 19 -0.45 -1.90 0.13
C LEU A 19 0.36 -1.62 -1.15
N SER A 20 1.36 -2.46 -1.44
CA SER A 20 2.24 -2.30 -2.61
C SER A 20 1.47 -2.40 -3.93
N ILE A 21 0.42 -3.22 -4.02
CA ILE A 21 -0.49 -3.25 -5.18
C ILE A 21 -1.21 -1.91 -5.34
N GLY A 22 -1.68 -1.31 -4.25
CA GLY A 22 -2.30 0.02 -4.27
C GLY A 22 -1.32 1.07 -4.80
N GLU A 23 -0.12 1.15 -4.24
CA GLU A 23 0.92 2.09 -4.66
C GLU A 23 1.43 1.84 -6.08
N TYR A 24 1.45 0.59 -6.55
CA TYR A 24 1.80 0.25 -7.92
C TYR A 24 0.91 1.00 -8.93
N ILE A 25 -0.35 1.25 -8.60
CA ILE A 25 -1.27 2.02 -9.45
C ILE A 25 -0.82 3.47 -9.57
N THR A 26 -0.47 4.12 -8.47
CA THR A 26 -0.06 5.53 -8.48
C THR A 26 1.34 5.73 -9.03
N VAL A 27 2.28 4.87 -8.67
CA VAL A 27 3.69 5.02 -9.03
C VAL A 27 3.98 4.55 -10.45
N ASN A 28 3.55 3.31 -10.80
CA ASN A 28 3.92 2.70 -12.06
C ASN A 28 2.90 2.88 -13.18
N ILE A 29 1.63 3.07 -12.83
CA ILE A 29 0.57 3.23 -13.84
C ILE A 29 0.25 4.70 -14.08
N MET A 30 0.22 5.53 -13.03
CA MET A 30 -0.10 6.96 -13.15
C MET A 30 1.11 7.87 -13.20
N ASP A 31 2.32 7.35 -12.96
CA ASP A 31 3.57 8.12 -12.83
C ASP A 31 3.43 9.32 -11.87
N SER A 32 2.68 9.13 -10.80
CA SER A 32 2.36 10.17 -9.82
C SER A 32 2.33 9.60 -8.41
N PRO A 33 3.47 9.60 -7.68
CA PRO A 33 3.53 9.14 -6.30
C PRO A 33 2.52 9.88 -5.41
N ASP A 34 1.81 9.16 -4.57
CA ASP A 34 0.77 9.69 -3.69
C ASP A 34 1.17 9.60 -2.21
N LEU A 35 1.41 10.75 -1.59
CA LEU A 35 1.74 10.83 -0.16
C LEU A 35 0.53 10.67 0.77
N THR A 36 -0.68 10.52 0.22
CA THR A 36 -1.91 10.26 1.00
C THR A 36 -1.89 8.87 1.64
N VAL A 37 -1.07 7.95 1.13
CA VAL A 37 -0.95 6.54 1.53
C VAL A 37 -0.87 6.39 3.04
N ASP A 38 0.04 7.09 3.72
CA ASP A 38 0.22 7.01 5.17
C ASP A 38 -1.08 7.36 5.93
N GLY A 39 -1.79 8.40 5.49
CA GLY A 39 -3.07 8.81 6.06
C GLY A 39 -4.21 7.83 5.78
N SER A 40 -4.33 7.37 4.53
CA SER A 40 -5.37 6.44 4.08
C SER A 40 -5.25 5.07 4.74
N PHE A 41 -4.01 4.61 4.96
CA PHE A 41 -3.72 3.37 5.67
C PHE A 41 -4.30 3.40 7.09
N VAL A 42 -4.02 4.49 7.83
CA VAL A 42 -4.56 4.69 9.18
C VAL A 42 -6.08 4.85 9.15
N SER A 43 -6.63 5.56 8.15
CA SER A 43 -8.08 5.70 8.00
C SER A 43 -8.76 4.34 7.86
N GLY A 44 -8.18 3.45 7.04
CA GLY A 44 -8.65 2.07 6.89
C GLY A 44 -8.56 1.28 8.19
N ALA A 45 -7.43 1.36 8.89
CA ALA A 45 -7.24 0.71 10.19
C ALA A 45 -8.23 1.20 11.25
N ALA A 46 -8.44 2.54 11.34
CA ALA A 46 -9.36 3.15 12.28
C ALA A 46 -10.83 2.73 12.05
N VAL A 47 -11.29 2.79 10.79
CA VAL A 47 -12.65 2.37 10.43
C VAL A 47 -12.86 0.89 10.73
N CYS A 48 -11.92 0.04 10.34
CA CYS A 48 -11.99 -1.39 10.63
C CYS A 48 -12.05 -1.67 12.14
N ALA A 49 -11.22 -0.98 12.93
CA ALA A 49 -11.20 -1.12 14.38
C ALA A 49 -12.55 -0.74 14.99
N MET A 50 -13.10 0.40 14.62
CA MET A 50 -14.39 0.87 15.13
C MET A 50 -15.56 -0.03 14.74
N MET A 51 -15.59 -0.52 13.50
CA MET A 51 -16.60 -1.48 13.02
C MET A 51 -16.47 -2.85 13.71
N THR A 52 -15.24 -3.29 13.95
CA THR A 52 -14.98 -4.54 14.69
C THR A 52 -15.48 -4.44 16.12
N LEU A 53 -15.26 -3.32 16.81
CA LEU A 53 -15.80 -3.06 18.15
C LEU A 53 -17.33 -2.98 18.16
N ALA A 54 -17.95 -2.58 17.03
CA ALA A 54 -19.40 -2.62 16.85
C ALA A 54 -19.94 -4.02 16.53
N GLY A 55 -19.08 -5.06 16.47
CA GLY A 55 -19.45 -6.43 16.18
C GLY A 55 -19.56 -6.80 14.69
N MET A 56 -19.08 -5.95 13.80
CA MET A 56 -19.16 -6.12 12.34
C MET A 56 -17.79 -6.11 11.65
N PRO A 57 -16.88 -7.06 11.97
CA PRO A 57 -15.50 -7.04 11.48
C PRO A 57 -15.38 -7.16 9.95
N ASN A 58 -16.26 -7.95 9.30
CA ASN A 58 -16.21 -8.16 7.85
C ASN A 58 -16.69 -6.92 7.08
N LEU A 59 -17.73 -6.25 7.58
CA LEU A 59 -18.15 -4.95 7.04
C LEU A 59 -17.07 -3.89 7.23
N GLY A 60 -16.28 -3.98 8.30
CA GLY A 60 -15.14 -3.12 8.56
C GLY A 60 -14.12 -3.12 7.41
N LEU A 61 -13.84 -4.27 6.80
CA LEU A 61 -12.94 -4.36 5.65
C LEU A 61 -13.48 -3.63 4.41
N ILE A 62 -14.77 -3.82 4.11
CA ILE A 62 -15.42 -3.15 2.97
C ILE A 62 -15.49 -1.63 3.19
N CYS A 63 -15.90 -1.21 4.39
CA CYS A 63 -15.94 0.21 4.75
C CYS A 63 -14.56 0.85 4.70
N SER A 64 -13.51 0.13 5.07
CA SER A 64 -12.12 0.61 5.00
C SER A 64 -11.66 0.85 3.56
N MET A 65 -12.05 -0.01 2.61
CA MET A 65 -11.82 0.22 1.18
C MET A 65 -12.53 1.49 0.69
N LEU A 66 -13.80 1.68 1.07
CA LEU A 66 -14.58 2.85 0.67
C LEU A 66 -13.99 4.14 1.25
N VAL A 67 -13.62 4.13 2.53
CA VAL A 67 -12.99 5.30 3.16
C VAL A 67 -11.62 5.59 2.55
N GLY A 68 -10.80 4.57 2.28
CA GLY A 68 -9.55 4.73 1.55
C GLY A 68 -9.78 5.35 0.17
N ALA A 69 -10.76 4.85 -0.60
CA ALA A 69 -11.14 5.43 -1.90
C ALA A 69 -11.53 6.91 -1.77
N LEU A 70 -12.32 7.28 -0.75
CA LEU A 70 -12.69 8.67 -0.48
C LEU A 70 -11.47 9.54 -0.18
N CYS A 71 -10.51 9.05 0.61
CA CYS A 71 -9.25 9.76 0.87
C CYS A 71 -8.49 10.05 -0.45
N GLY A 72 -8.36 9.05 -1.32
CA GLY A 72 -7.77 9.23 -2.64
C GLY A 72 -8.54 10.20 -3.53
N CYS A 73 -9.88 10.18 -3.48
CA CYS A 73 -10.72 11.14 -4.21
C CYS A 73 -10.54 12.58 -3.70
N VAL A 74 -10.32 12.79 -2.39
CA VAL A 74 -10.00 14.13 -1.84
C VAL A 74 -8.68 14.64 -2.42
N THR A 75 -7.65 13.81 -2.46
CA THR A 75 -6.36 14.16 -3.08
C THR A 75 -6.52 14.43 -4.58
N ALA A 76 -7.28 13.60 -5.29
CA ALA A 76 -7.60 13.83 -6.70
C ALA A 76 -8.32 15.17 -6.92
N PHE A 77 -9.25 15.55 -6.05
CA PHE A 77 -9.95 16.82 -6.10
C PHE A 77 -8.98 18.01 -5.93
N LEU A 78 -8.07 17.93 -4.97
CA LEU A 78 -7.05 18.97 -4.76
C LEU A 78 -6.14 19.11 -5.99
N GLN A 79 -5.75 18.00 -6.61
CA GLN A 79 -4.89 18.01 -7.81
C GLN A 79 -5.61 18.55 -9.05
N THR A 80 -6.86 18.15 -9.27
CA THR A 80 -7.57 18.42 -10.53
C THR A 80 -8.34 19.74 -10.50
N LYS A 81 -9.14 19.97 -9.46
CA LYS A 81 -10.00 21.15 -9.34
C LYS A 81 -9.28 22.35 -8.74
N MET A 82 -8.46 22.12 -7.73
CA MET A 82 -7.68 23.20 -7.11
C MET A 82 -6.31 23.38 -7.74
N LYS A 83 -5.91 22.50 -8.69
CA LYS A 83 -4.62 22.55 -9.43
C LYS A 83 -3.40 22.59 -8.52
N ILE A 84 -3.51 21.97 -7.34
CA ILE A 84 -2.40 21.82 -6.40
C ILE A 84 -1.45 20.74 -6.92
N GLN A 85 -0.15 20.96 -6.78
CA GLN A 85 0.84 19.95 -7.19
C GLN A 85 0.60 18.60 -6.49
N PRO A 86 0.79 17.46 -7.17
CA PRO A 86 0.49 16.12 -6.63
C PRO A 86 1.11 15.86 -5.26
N LEU A 87 2.40 16.18 -5.11
CA LEU A 87 3.11 16.01 -3.85
C LEU A 87 2.47 16.80 -2.69
N LEU A 88 2.19 18.08 -2.94
CA LEU A 88 1.59 18.96 -1.94
C LEU A 88 0.16 18.54 -1.60
N ALA A 89 -0.64 18.14 -2.60
CA ALA A 89 -1.99 17.64 -2.39
C ALA A 89 -2.01 16.41 -1.47
N GLY A 90 -1.09 15.47 -1.67
CA GLY A 90 -0.93 14.29 -0.80
C GLY A 90 -0.57 14.66 0.64
N ILE A 91 0.40 15.58 0.84
CA ILE A 91 0.78 16.06 2.18
C ILE A 91 -0.41 16.74 2.88
N LEU A 92 -1.14 17.59 2.19
CA LEU A 92 -2.31 18.29 2.75
C LEU A 92 -3.39 17.29 3.17
N THR A 93 -3.69 16.30 2.32
CA THR A 93 -4.67 15.26 2.64
C THR A 93 -4.20 14.42 3.83
N MET A 94 -2.95 13.95 3.82
CA MET A 94 -2.37 13.15 4.91
C MET A 94 -2.46 13.88 6.25
N THR A 95 -2.08 15.16 6.31
CA THR A 95 -2.13 15.97 7.54
C THR A 95 -3.57 16.20 8.00
N GLY A 96 -4.50 16.44 7.08
CA GLY A 96 -5.93 16.54 7.40
C GLY A 96 -6.52 15.24 7.93
N LEU A 97 -6.14 14.12 7.31
CA LEU A 97 -6.58 12.78 7.73
C LEU A 97 -6.12 12.41 9.14
N TYR A 98 -4.97 12.90 9.61
CA TYR A 98 -4.53 12.68 10.99
C TYR A 98 -5.60 13.09 12.01
N SER A 99 -6.15 14.29 11.86
CA SER A 99 -7.18 14.82 12.77
C SER A 99 -8.51 14.07 12.64
N ILE A 100 -8.87 13.67 11.41
CA ILE A 100 -10.08 12.88 11.14
C ILE A 100 -9.95 11.49 11.76
N ASN A 101 -8.81 10.82 11.54
CA ASN A 101 -8.54 9.50 12.09
C ASN A 101 -8.57 9.50 13.62
N LEU A 102 -7.96 10.50 14.25
CA LEU A 102 -7.99 10.64 15.71
C LEU A 102 -9.43 10.78 16.23
N ARG A 103 -10.27 11.59 15.57
CA ARG A 103 -11.69 11.72 15.93
C ARG A 103 -12.46 10.41 15.71
N MET A 104 -12.23 9.69 14.61
CA MET A 104 -12.84 8.38 14.38
C MET A 104 -12.48 7.39 15.49
N MET A 105 -11.24 7.44 15.97
CA MET A 105 -10.73 6.62 17.09
C MET A 105 -11.13 7.18 18.48
N LYS A 106 -12.13 8.07 18.56
CA LYS A 106 -12.62 8.69 19.80
C LYS A 106 -11.53 9.43 20.59
N ASN A 107 -10.63 10.11 19.89
CA ASN A 107 -9.46 10.81 20.43
C ASN A 107 -8.47 9.91 21.20
N MET A 108 -8.49 8.61 20.95
CA MET A 108 -7.50 7.67 21.47
C MET A 108 -6.43 7.41 20.41
N PRO A 109 -5.13 7.58 20.72
CA PRO A 109 -4.06 7.32 19.74
C PRO A 109 -3.98 5.85 19.33
N THR A 110 -4.38 4.94 20.23
CA THR A 110 -4.41 3.50 19.97
C THR A 110 -5.76 2.93 20.42
N VAL A 111 -6.38 2.13 19.57
CA VAL A 111 -7.66 1.45 19.83
C VAL A 111 -7.44 -0.04 19.78
N ASN A 112 -7.59 -0.72 20.90
CA ASN A 112 -7.48 -2.18 21.00
C ASN A 112 -8.80 -2.86 20.58
N LEU A 113 -8.68 -3.94 19.81
CA LEU A 113 -9.81 -4.72 19.32
C LEU A 113 -10.21 -5.82 20.34
N PHE A 114 -10.59 -5.40 21.55
CA PHE A 114 -11.07 -6.30 22.59
C PHE A 114 -12.55 -6.05 22.88
N ILE A 115 -13.35 -7.11 22.82
CA ILE A 115 -14.77 -7.09 23.19
C ILE A 115 -14.93 -7.90 24.48
N LYS A 116 -15.42 -7.29 25.56
CA LYS A 116 -15.62 -7.93 26.87
C LYS A 116 -14.36 -8.68 27.39
N GLY A 117 -13.17 -8.10 27.20
CA GLY A 117 -11.90 -8.65 27.65
C GLY A 117 -11.36 -9.84 26.82
N LYS A 118 -11.99 -10.16 25.69
CA LYS A 118 -11.52 -11.16 24.72
C LYS A 118 -11.19 -10.49 23.39
N PRO A 119 -10.21 -11.03 22.63
CA PRO A 119 -9.97 -10.56 21.26
C PRO A 119 -11.25 -10.65 20.44
N ALA A 120 -11.55 -9.60 19.67
CA ALA A 120 -12.73 -9.58 18.82
C ALA A 120 -12.64 -10.71 17.77
N PRO A 121 -13.73 -11.42 17.47
CA PRO A 121 -13.75 -12.40 16.39
C PRO A 121 -13.58 -11.67 15.05
N THR A 122 -12.41 -11.76 14.47
CA THR A 122 -12.07 -11.18 13.18
C THR A 122 -11.92 -12.26 12.12
N LEU A 123 -11.88 -11.88 10.84
CA LEU A 123 -11.62 -12.80 9.73
C LEU A 123 -10.27 -13.53 9.91
N LEU A 124 -9.30 -12.87 10.55
CA LEU A 124 -7.94 -13.36 10.76
C LEU A 124 -7.73 -13.99 12.16
N SER A 125 -8.79 -14.26 12.93
CA SER A 125 -8.65 -14.82 14.28
C SER A 125 -8.16 -16.28 14.28
N ASN A 126 -8.50 -17.08 13.26
CA ASN A 126 -8.08 -18.47 13.14
C ASN A 126 -6.67 -18.58 12.54
N GLU A 127 -5.68 -18.95 13.34
CA GLU A 127 -4.27 -19.02 12.92
C GLU A 127 -4.04 -19.99 11.75
N GLU A 128 -4.74 -21.13 11.73
CA GLU A 128 -4.58 -22.15 10.69
C GLU A 128 -5.00 -21.66 9.29
N PHE A 129 -6.09 -20.90 9.21
CA PHE A 129 -6.62 -20.42 7.91
C PHE A 129 -6.13 -19.02 7.52
N ARG A 130 -5.43 -18.32 8.41
CA ARG A 130 -5.01 -16.93 8.21
C ARG A 130 -4.21 -16.71 6.93
N ILE A 131 -3.22 -17.57 6.66
CA ILE A 131 -2.39 -17.48 5.44
C ILE A 131 -3.25 -17.74 4.20
N ALA A 132 -4.11 -18.75 4.23
CA ALA A 132 -4.98 -19.07 3.11
C ALA A 132 -5.93 -17.92 2.77
N ILE A 133 -6.53 -17.31 3.80
CA ILE A 133 -7.42 -16.15 3.64
C ILE A 133 -6.67 -14.97 3.03
N LEU A 134 -5.48 -14.60 3.55
CA LEU A 134 -4.67 -13.51 3.03
C LEU A 134 -4.22 -13.77 1.59
N LEU A 135 -3.83 -15.00 1.28
CA LEU A 135 -3.42 -15.39 -0.06
C LEU A 135 -4.59 -15.29 -1.05
N ILE A 136 -5.78 -15.75 -0.66
CA ILE A 136 -7.01 -15.62 -1.48
C ILE A 136 -7.31 -14.13 -1.73
N ILE A 137 -7.25 -13.28 -0.70
CA ILE A 137 -7.48 -11.84 -0.85
C ILE A 137 -6.51 -11.24 -1.87
N VAL A 138 -5.21 -11.51 -1.74
CA VAL A 138 -4.19 -11.00 -2.68
C VAL A 138 -4.43 -11.51 -4.10
N LEU A 139 -4.72 -12.82 -4.28
CA LEU A 139 -5.00 -13.39 -5.59
C LEU A 139 -6.26 -12.80 -6.24
N VAL A 140 -7.31 -12.58 -5.46
CA VAL A 140 -8.55 -11.94 -5.95
C VAL A 140 -8.26 -10.51 -6.39
N ILE A 141 -7.51 -9.73 -5.59
CA ILE A 141 -7.14 -8.35 -5.92
C ILE A 141 -6.29 -8.31 -7.20
N VAL A 142 -5.26 -9.15 -7.31
CA VAL A 142 -4.41 -9.22 -8.49
C VAL A 142 -5.22 -9.63 -9.72
N GLY A 143 -6.11 -10.61 -9.59
CA GLY A 143 -6.99 -11.06 -10.67
C GLY A 143 -7.95 -9.97 -11.14
N LEU A 144 -8.61 -9.28 -10.21
CA LEU A 144 -9.53 -8.17 -10.51
C LEU A 144 -8.79 -7.02 -11.20
N LEU A 145 -7.62 -6.63 -10.70
CA LEU A 145 -6.82 -5.56 -11.31
C LEU A 145 -6.27 -5.96 -12.68
N TYR A 146 -5.85 -7.21 -12.85
CA TYR A 146 -5.40 -7.70 -14.15
C TYR A 146 -6.51 -7.60 -15.20
N VAL A 147 -7.75 -7.99 -14.85
CA VAL A 147 -8.90 -7.83 -15.72
C VAL A 147 -9.24 -6.35 -15.92
N PHE A 148 -9.25 -5.55 -14.87
CA PHE A 148 -9.52 -4.11 -14.93
C PHE A 148 -8.56 -3.40 -15.90
N PHE A 149 -7.25 -3.66 -15.81
CA PHE A 149 -6.27 -3.03 -16.70
C PHE A 149 -6.33 -3.49 -18.17
N LYS A 150 -7.12 -4.51 -18.48
CA LYS A 150 -7.47 -4.91 -19.86
C LYS A 150 -8.74 -4.23 -20.38
N THR A 151 -9.53 -3.60 -19.52
CA THR A 151 -10.71 -2.83 -19.92
C THR A 151 -10.32 -1.48 -20.53
N ASN A 152 -11.26 -0.87 -21.26
CA ASN A 152 -11.06 0.46 -21.83
C ASN A 152 -10.68 1.51 -20.75
N LEU A 153 -11.31 1.45 -19.56
CA LEU A 153 -10.99 2.35 -18.44
C LEU A 153 -9.54 2.13 -17.94
N GLY A 154 -9.12 0.89 -17.79
CA GLY A 154 -7.74 0.58 -17.39
C GLY A 154 -6.70 1.01 -18.42
N LEU A 155 -7.02 0.87 -19.73
CA LEU A 155 -6.15 1.35 -20.81
C LEU A 155 -6.06 2.88 -20.83
N MET A 156 -7.18 3.58 -20.63
CA MET A 156 -7.22 5.05 -20.53
C MET A 156 -6.41 5.54 -19.31
N LEU A 157 -6.51 4.84 -18.16
CA LEU A 157 -5.74 5.16 -16.97
C LEU A 157 -4.23 5.03 -17.22
N ARG A 158 -3.79 3.96 -17.86
CA ARG A 158 -2.39 3.76 -18.25
C ARG A 158 -1.90 4.83 -19.22
N ALA A 159 -2.68 5.08 -20.27
CA ALA A 159 -2.35 6.12 -21.25
C ALA A 159 -2.23 7.51 -20.59
N SER A 160 -3.05 7.80 -19.57
CA SER A 160 -2.99 9.09 -18.84
C SER A 160 -1.72 9.22 -17.99
N GLY A 161 -1.15 8.13 -17.49
CA GLY A 161 0.15 8.13 -16.81
C GLY A 161 1.30 8.30 -17.80
N ASP A 162 1.26 7.61 -18.94
CA ASP A 162 2.32 7.68 -19.95
C ASP A 162 2.43 9.09 -20.57
N ASN A 163 1.31 9.74 -20.92
CA ASN A 163 1.32 11.08 -21.51
C ASN A 163 -0.02 11.82 -21.38
N GLU A 164 -0.14 12.69 -20.37
CA GLU A 164 -1.35 13.51 -20.15
C GLU A 164 -1.74 14.39 -21.34
N VAL A 165 -0.77 14.96 -22.06
CA VAL A 165 -1.02 15.89 -23.16
C VAL A 165 -1.67 15.15 -24.34
N MET A 166 -1.11 13.99 -24.68
CA MET A 166 -1.66 13.13 -25.75
C MET A 166 -3.07 12.65 -25.42
N VAL A 167 -3.33 12.28 -24.17
CA VAL A 167 -4.63 11.78 -23.73
C VAL A 167 -5.69 12.87 -23.76
N LYS A 168 -5.33 14.11 -23.40
CA LYS A 168 -6.24 15.27 -23.53
C LYS A 168 -6.63 15.55 -24.97
N SER A 169 -5.73 15.37 -25.94
CA SER A 169 -6.04 15.54 -27.37
C SER A 169 -6.95 14.44 -27.91
N SER A 170 -7.00 13.28 -27.25
CA SER A 170 -7.86 12.13 -27.58
C SER A 170 -9.24 12.19 -26.92
N SER A 171 -9.68 13.35 -26.42
CA SER A 171 -10.99 13.59 -25.77
C SER A 171 -11.22 12.77 -24.47
N ILE A 172 -10.16 12.22 -23.88
CA ILE A 172 -10.24 11.51 -22.61
C ILE A 172 -10.11 12.51 -21.46
N ASN A 173 -11.00 12.40 -20.48
CA ASN A 173 -10.95 13.27 -19.30
C ASN A 173 -9.90 12.78 -18.29
N VAL A 174 -8.74 13.42 -18.31
CA VAL A 174 -7.61 13.10 -17.41
C VAL A 174 -7.98 13.32 -15.95
N ASP A 175 -8.81 14.32 -15.62
CA ASP A 175 -9.28 14.53 -14.24
C ASP A 175 -10.00 13.28 -13.72
N SER A 176 -10.91 12.71 -14.53
CA SER A 176 -11.63 11.49 -14.16
C SER A 176 -10.69 10.29 -13.96
N MET A 177 -9.62 10.21 -14.76
CA MET A 177 -8.62 9.15 -14.62
C MET A 177 -7.83 9.33 -13.30
N LYS A 178 -7.50 10.56 -12.91
CA LYS A 178 -6.87 10.84 -11.61
C LYS A 178 -7.77 10.45 -10.43
N PHE A 179 -9.06 10.79 -10.49
CA PHE A 179 -10.02 10.35 -9.47
C PHE A 179 -10.10 8.82 -9.36
N LEU A 180 -10.17 8.15 -10.49
CA LEU A 180 -10.26 6.69 -10.53
C LEU A 180 -8.98 6.03 -10.02
N GLY A 181 -7.81 6.48 -10.46
CA GLY A 181 -6.54 5.88 -10.07
C GLY A 181 -6.18 6.12 -8.61
N LEU A 182 -6.27 7.37 -8.11
CA LEU A 182 -6.01 7.70 -6.71
C LEU A 182 -7.06 7.07 -5.79
N GLY A 183 -8.33 7.04 -6.19
CA GLY A 183 -9.40 6.37 -5.44
C GLY A 183 -9.15 4.87 -5.32
N LEU A 184 -8.83 4.21 -6.43
CA LEU A 184 -8.58 2.76 -6.47
C LEU A 184 -7.31 2.38 -5.67
N SER A 185 -6.23 3.15 -5.83
CA SER A 185 -4.99 2.96 -5.07
C SER A 185 -5.25 3.03 -3.57
N ASN A 186 -5.84 4.13 -3.11
CA ASN A 186 -6.10 4.36 -1.70
C ASN A 186 -7.16 3.40 -1.12
N ALA A 187 -8.05 2.83 -1.93
CA ALA A 187 -8.96 1.76 -1.51
C ALA A 187 -8.16 0.52 -1.04
N PHE A 188 -7.15 0.10 -1.80
CA PHE A 188 -6.31 -1.04 -1.41
C PHE A 188 -5.37 -0.70 -0.24
N VAL A 189 -4.87 0.52 -0.19
CA VAL A 189 -4.11 1.02 0.96
C VAL A 189 -4.95 0.96 2.25
N GLY A 190 -6.19 1.46 2.22
CA GLY A 190 -7.13 1.38 3.36
C GLY A 190 -7.45 -0.06 3.75
N LEU A 191 -7.63 -0.96 2.76
CA LEU A 191 -7.83 -2.39 3.02
C LEU A 191 -6.61 -3.02 3.70
N SER A 192 -5.40 -2.68 3.27
CA SER A 192 -4.16 -3.16 3.91
C SER A 192 -4.08 -2.71 5.37
N GLY A 193 -4.40 -1.44 5.67
CA GLY A 193 -4.49 -0.93 7.04
C GLY A 193 -5.51 -1.68 7.88
N ALA A 194 -6.68 -1.99 7.31
CA ALA A 194 -7.72 -2.76 7.96
C ALA A 194 -7.29 -4.20 8.27
N LEU A 195 -6.64 -4.87 7.32
CA LEU A 195 -6.09 -6.21 7.50
C LEU A 195 -5.01 -6.23 8.58
N LEU A 196 -4.15 -5.20 8.61
CA LEU A 196 -3.13 -5.08 9.65
C LEU A 196 -3.76 -4.89 11.03
N ALA A 197 -4.78 -4.03 11.16
CA ALA A 197 -5.48 -3.82 12.42
C ALA A 197 -6.14 -5.11 12.94
N GLN A 198 -6.77 -5.90 12.07
CA GLN A 198 -7.32 -7.20 12.44
C GLN A 198 -6.23 -8.22 12.82
N PHE A 199 -5.09 -8.18 12.13
CA PHE A 199 -3.97 -9.08 12.40
C PHE A 199 -3.29 -8.79 13.74
N GLN A 200 -3.04 -7.51 14.03
CA GLN A 200 -2.37 -7.07 15.26
C GLN A 200 -3.32 -7.02 16.47
N GLY A 201 -4.62 -6.92 16.24
CA GLY A 201 -5.61 -6.75 17.31
C GLY A 201 -5.70 -5.33 17.87
N PHE A 202 -5.13 -4.35 17.19
CA PHE A 202 -5.24 -2.92 17.52
C PHE A 202 -5.04 -2.04 16.28
N ALA A 203 -5.53 -0.81 16.34
CA ALA A 203 -5.23 0.26 15.39
C ALA A 203 -4.48 1.38 16.11
N ASP A 204 -3.45 1.92 15.48
CA ASP A 204 -2.62 3.00 16.01
C ASP A 204 -2.53 4.15 15.01
N ILE A 205 -2.64 5.40 15.52
CA ILE A 205 -2.61 6.59 14.68
C ILE A 205 -1.25 6.80 14.00
N SER A 206 -0.18 6.34 14.66
CA SER A 206 1.19 6.44 14.14
C SER A 206 1.54 5.28 13.20
N GLY A 207 0.66 4.27 13.11
CA GLY A 207 0.90 3.04 12.34
C GLY A 207 1.00 3.24 10.83
N GLY A 208 0.60 4.41 10.33
CA GLY A 208 0.74 4.77 8.91
C GLY A 208 2.10 5.36 8.55
N THR A 209 2.88 5.81 9.55
CA THR A 209 4.13 6.51 9.26
C THR A 209 5.14 5.60 8.57
N GLY A 210 5.54 5.98 7.36
CA GLY A 210 6.52 5.25 6.55
C GLY A 210 5.92 4.09 5.73
N MET A 211 4.60 3.93 5.68
CA MET A 211 3.96 2.90 4.87
C MET A 211 4.20 3.13 3.37
N LEU A 212 4.22 4.39 2.93
CA LEU A 212 4.64 4.75 1.57
C LEU A 212 6.02 4.18 1.23
N VAL A 213 7.01 4.38 2.11
CA VAL A 213 8.37 3.89 1.86
C VAL A 213 8.41 2.36 1.80
N LEU A 214 7.62 1.69 2.65
CA LEU A 214 7.50 0.24 2.68
C LEU A 214 6.90 -0.31 1.39
N GLY A 215 5.82 0.29 0.90
CA GLY A 215 5.16 -0.13 -0.32
C GLY A 215 6.04 0.09 -1.55
N LEU A 216 6.70 1.26 -1.65
CA LEU A 216 7.69 1.53 -2.70
C LEU A 216 8.86 0.55 -2.66
N ALA A 217 9.38 0.22 -1.46
CA ALA A 217 10.42 -0.78 -1.31
C ALA A 217 10.00 -2.13 -1.89
N GLY A 218 8.76 -2.56 -1.61
CA GLY A 218 8.19 -3.77 -2.17
C GLY A 218 8.16 -3.74 -3.70
N ILE A 219 7.66 -2.66 -4.29
CA ILE A 219 7.59 -2.50 -5.75
C ILE A 219 9.00 -2.59 -6.36
N ILE A 220 9.95 -1.80 -5.86
CA ILE A 220 11.30 -1.70 -6.41
C ILE A 220 12.05 -3.04 -6.31
N ILE A 221 11.97 -3.72 -5.16
CA ILE A 221 12.59 -5.05 -4.97
C ILE A 221 11.97 -6.06 -5.94
N GLY A 222 10.66 -6.06 -6.06
CA GLY A 222 9.95 -6.96 -6.96
C GLY A 222 10.33 -6.74 -8.43
N GLU A 223 10.41 -5.49 -8.87
CA GLU A 223 10.82 -5.12 -10.23
C GLU A 223 12.29 -5.46 -10.53
N ALA A 224 13.17 -5.27 -9.55
CA ALA A 224 14.57 -5.63 -9.69
C ALA A 224 14.76 -7.14 -9.94
N ILE A 225 13.91 -7.99 -9.33
CA ILE A 225 13.96 -9.44 -9.44
C ILE A 225 13.26 -9.94 -10.71
N LEU A 226 12.01 -9.52 -10.94
CA LEU A 226 11.17 -10.07 -12.01
C LEU A 226 11.29 -9.33 -13.35
N LYS A 227 11.77 -8.07 -13.34
CA LYS A 227 11.89 -7.21 -14.55
C LYS A 227 10.59 -7.24 -15.37
N PRO A 228 9.48 -6.75 -14.82
CA PRO A 228 8.17 -6.93 -15.42
C PRO A 228 8.09 -6.27 -16.81
N LYS A 229 7.46 -6.98 -17.76
CA LYS A 229 7.21 -6.47 -19.12
C LYS A 229 5.77 -6.03 -19.32
N ASN A 230 4.87 -6.51 -18.48
CA ASN A 230 3.42 -6.26 -18.55
C ASN A 230 2.86 -5.90 -17.18
N VAL A 231 1.71 -5.24 -17.15
CA VAL A 231 1.02 -4.87 -15.88
C VAL A 231 0.79 -6.09 -14.98
N GLY A 232 0.38 -7.23 -15.55
CA GLY A 232 0.16 -8.45 -14.75
C GLY A 232 1.43 -8.95 -14.07
N THR A 233 2.57 -8.95 -14.76
CA THR A 233 3.87 -9.29 -14.16
C THR A 233 4.33 -8.23 -13.18
N GLY A 234 3.95 -6.96 -13.36
CA GLY A 234 4.22 -5.87 -12.43
C GLY A 234 3.45 -6.03 -11.11
N LEU A 235 2.17 -6.38 -11.17
CA LEU A 235 1.37 -6.67 -9.97
C LEU A 235 1.95 -7.86 -9.18
N ILE A 236 2.38 -8.92 -9.86
CA ILE A 236 3.04 -10.07 -9.22
C ILE A 236 4.39 -9.65 -8.63
N ALA A 237 5.14 -8.77 -9.32
CA ALA A 237 6.39 -8.23 -8.82
C ALA A 237 6.17 -7.45 -7.51
N ALA A 238 5.18 -6.57 -7.44
CA ALA A 238 4.83 -5.83 -6.24
C ALA A 238 4.50 -6.76 -5.06
N VAL A 239 3.72 -7.84 -5.31
CA VAL A 239 3.39 -8.83 -4.28
C VAL A 239 4.64 -9.55 -3.76
N LEU A 240 5.44 -10.10 -4.67
CA LEU A 240 6.66 -10.84 -4.29
C LEU A 240 7.67 -9.92 -3.60
N GLY A 241 7.83 -8.69 -4.09
CA GLY A 241 8.72 -7.72 -3.49
C GLY A 241 8.33 -7.33 -2.07
N ALA A 242 7.03 -7.12 -1.81
CA ALA A 242 6.53 -6.83 -0.46
C ALA A 242 6.80 -8.01 0.51
N ILE A 243 6.60 -9.24 0.06
CA ILE A 243 6.91 -10.44 0.84
C ILE A 243 8.41 -10.51 1.14
N ILE A 244 9.26 -10.35 0.13
CA ILE A 244 10.72 -10.38 0.28
C ILE A 244 11.17 -9.27 1.22
N TYR A 245 10.67 -8.04 1.03
CA TYR A 245 10.99 -6.92 1.93
C TYR A 245 10.65 -7.27 3.39
N ARG A 246 9.49 -7.88 3.65
CA ARG A 246 9.10 -8.27 5.00
C ARG A 246 9.99 -9.34 5.60
N PHE A 247 10.47 -10.28 4.79
CA PHE A 247 11.48 -11.25 5.24
C PHE A 247 12.81 -10.58 5.59
N LEU A 248 13.29 -9.64 4.76
CA LEU A 248 14.51 -8.88 5.04
C LEU A 248 14.38 -8.07 6.33
N TYR A 249 13.24 -7.40 6.52
CA TYR A 249 12.92 -6.69 7.76
C TYR A 249 12.96 -7.61 9.00
N THR A 250 12.38 -8.81 8.89
CA THR A 250 12.36 -9.79 9.98
C THR A 250 13.75 -10.34 10.29
N ILE A 251 14.61 -10.50 9.27
CA ILE A 251 16.01 -10.88 9.43
C ILE A 251 16.79 -9.78 10.15
N ALA A 252 16.62 -8.51 9.75
CA ALA A 252 17.28 -7.37 10.38
C ALA A 252 16.95 -7.27 11.87
N LEU A 253 15.68 -7.44 12.27
CA LEU A 253 15.28 -7.50 13.68
C LEU A 253 16.02 -8.62 14.45
N ARG A 254 16.24 -9.76 13.80
CA ARG A 254 16.97 -10.88 14.43
C ARG A 254 18.48 -10.66 14.56
N LEU A 255 19.07 -9.86 13.69
CA LEU A 255 20.47 -9.47 13.78
C LEU A 255 20.74 -8.49 14.93
N GLY A 256 19.70 -8.10 15.69
CA GLY A 256 19.81 -7.26 16.88
C GLY A 256 19.58 -5.77 16.63
N PHE A 257 19.10 -5.38 15.44
CA PHE A 257 18.66 -4.01 15.21
C PHE A 257 17.41 -3.72 16.08
N ALA A 258 17.40 -2.57 16.76
CA ALA A 258 16.26 -2.16 17.55
C ALA A 258 15.07 -1.83 16.66
N ALA A 259 13.85 -2.02 17.16
CA ALA A 259 12.63 -1.68 16.40
C ALA A 259 12.57 -0.18 16.04
N SER A 260 13.18 0.69 16.84
CA SER A 260 13.34 2.12 16.55
C SER A 260 14.20 2.40 15.31
N ASP A 261 15.14 1.52 14.99
CA ASP A 261 16.10 1.72 13.89
C ASP A 261 15.57 1.17 12.56
N MET A 262 14.39 0.53 12.59
CA MET A 262 13.83 -0.12 11.42
C MET A 262 13.46 0.87 10.30
N ASN A 263 13.10 2.10 10.63
CA ASN A 263 12.88 3.15 9.63
C ASN A 263 14.16 3.52 8.89
N LEU A 264 15.29 3.57 9.62
CA LEU A 264 16.62 3.76 9.02
C LEU A 264 17.01 2.58 8.13
N VAL A 265 16.82 1.35 8.62
CA VAL A 265 17.10 0.11 7.86
C VAL A 265 16.26 0.09 6.58
N SER A 266 14.98 0.43 6.66
CA SER A 266 14.09 0.52 5.51
C SER A 266 14.58 1.55 4.49
N ALA A 267 14.92 2.75 4.93
CA ALA A 267 15.43 3.82 4.06
C ALA A 267 16.73 3.41 3.36
N VAL A 268 17.64 2.76 4.09
CA VAL A 268 18.91 2.25 3.52
C VAL A 268 18.66 1.12 2.51
N LEU A 269 17.77 0.17 2.82
CA LEU A 269 17.41 -0.91 1.90
C LEU A 269 16.81 -0.37 0.60
N VAL A 270 15.90 0.61 0.70
CA VAL A 270 15.30 1.27 -0.47
C VAL A 270 16.36 2.01 -1.27
N ALA A 271 17.20 2.81 -0.63
CA ALA A 271 18.27 3.56 -1.28
C ALA A 271 19.24 2.63 -2.04
N ILE A 272 19.66 1.52 -1.42
CA ILE A 272 20.52 0.52 -2.05
C ILE A 272 19.80 -0.08 -3.26
N THR A 273 18.53 -0.48 -3.12
CA THR A 273 17.79 -1.15 -4.19
C THR A 273 17.59 -0.23 -5.40
N ILE A 274 17.26 1.05 -5.18
CA ILE A 274 17.15 2.07 -6.24
C ILE A 274 18.52 2.30 -6.91
N SER A 275 19.62 2.23 -6.16
CA SER A 275 20.96 2.49 -6.68
C SER A 275 21.52 1.34 -7.52
N ILE A 276 21.06 0.09 -7.33
CA ILE A 276 21.57 -1.10 -8.05
C ILE A 276 21.57 -0.93 -9.57
N PRO A 277 20.48 -0.52 -10.26
CA PRO A 277 20.47 -0.36 -11.70
C PRO A 277 21.48 0.70 -12.20
N HIS A 278 21.65 1.78 -11.43
CA HIS A 278 22.63 2.83 -11.76
C HIS A 278 24.06 2.34 -11.61
N LEU A 279 24.39 1.65 -10.52
CA LEU A 279 25.70 1.04 -10.28
C LEU A 279 26.04 -0.01 -11.34
N GLN A 280 25.07 -0.82 -11.75
CA GLN A 280 25.27 -1.81 -12.83
C GLN A 280 25.58 -1.14 -14.19
N ARG A 281 24.96 0.02 -14.49
CA ARG A 281 25.28 0.78 -15.71
C ARG A 281 26.67 1.37 -15.65
N LEU A 282 27.10 1.92 -14.53
CA LEU A 282 28.46 2.46 -14.33
C LEU A 282 29.52 1.35 -14.47
N MET A 283 29.30 0.19 -13.89
CA MET A 283 30.20 -0.96 -14.00
C MET A 283 30.31 -1.51 -15.44
N LYS A 284 29.19 -1.51 -16.19
CA LYS A 284 29.19 -1.91 -17.60
C LYS A 284 29.87 -0.86 -18.50
N GLY A 285 29.68 0.44 -18.22
CA GLY A 285 30.33 1.51 -18.93
C GLY A 285 31.86 1.53 -18.73
N ALA A 286 32.31 1.25 -17.50
CA ALA A 286 33.73 1.12 -17.19
C ALA A 286 34.38 -0.07 -17.89
N LYS A 287 33.63 -1.18 -18.11
CA LYS A 287 34.14 -2.38 -18.79
C LYS A 287 34.20 -2.25 -20.32
N ASN A 288 33.44 -1.30 -20.90
CA ASN A 288 33.50 -1.02 -22.34
C ASN A 288 34.55 0.06 -22.70
N ASN A 289 35.13 0.77 -21.72
CA ASN A 289 36.14 1.78 -21.91
C ASN A 289 37.55 1.31 -21.47
N ALA A 290 37.70 0.06 -21.03
CA ALA A 290 38.95 -0.64 -20.73
C ALA A 290 39.23 -1.74 -21.78
#